data_d61842fb6c38a7080a2587440a0593ad
#
_entry.id   d61842fb6c38a7080a2587440a0593ad
#
_cell.length_a   1.000
_cell.length_b   1.000
_cell.length_c   1.000
_cell.angle_alpha   90.00
_cell.angle_beta   90.00
_cell.angle_gamma   90.00
#
_symmetry.space_group_name_H-M   'P 1'
#
loop_
_entity.id
_entity.type
_entity.pdbx_description
1 polymer ?
#
loop_
_entity_poly.entity_id
_entity_poly.type
_entity_poly.pdbx_seq_one_letter_code
_entity_poly.pdbx_strand_id
1 'polypeptide(L)'
;LDFIQTHVRTPFLDDFFSRITHLGDAGTIWILIAVILLFTKKYRKAGVGMLIAMLVTYILGDHIIKPLVGRARPFTYRDIKLLIPPPGRYSFPSGHTASSFCAAVSLFLYDKKLGIPAFVLAALIAFSRLYLYVHYPTDVLGGILLGTVCAVTVFLLLRRNGHVDGTV
;
A
#
# COMPACT_ATOMS: atom_id res chain seq x y z
N LEU A 1 4.16 19.04 -2.29
CA LEU A 1 2.99 18.67 -3.10
C LEU A 1 2.74 19.72 -4.20
N ASP A 2 2.81 21.00 -3.88
CA ASP A 2 2.54 22.08 -4.82
C ASP A 2 3.41 22.02 -6.07
N PHE A 3 4.70 21.66 -5.93
CA PHE A 3 5.58 21.42 -7.06
C PHE A 3 5.02 20.39 -8.06
N ILE A 4 4.42 19.30 -7.56
CA ILE A 4 3.79 18.29 -8.42
C ILE A 4 2.61 18.90 -9.18
N GLN A 5 1.77 19.70 -8.50
CA GLN A 5 0.60 20.32 -9.11
C GLN A 5 0.96 21.34 -10.20
N THR A 6 2.08 22.06 -10.02
CA THR A 6 2.45 23.15 -10.93
C THR A 6 3.40 22.74 -12.05
N HIS A 7 4.23 21.68 -11.86
CA HIS A 7 5.31 21.35 -12.80
C HIS A 7 5.24 19.92 -13.36
N VAL A 8 4.50 19.01 -12.69
CA VAL A 8 4.50 17.60 -13.09
C VAL A 8 3.19 17.18 -13.75
N ARG A 9 2.09 17.89 -13.49
CA ARG A 9 0.77 17.54 -14.03
C ARG A 9 0.70 17.71 -15.54
N THR A 10 0.19 16.68 -16.20
CA THR A 10 -0.18 16.66 -17.62
C THR A 10 -1.46 15.86 -17.79
N PRO A 11 -2.25 16.08 -18.86
CA PRO A 11 -3.48 15.30 -19.10
C PRO A 11 -3.23 13.77 -19.13
N PHE A 12 -2.10 13.34 -19.68
CA PHE A 12 -1.70 11.93 -19.69
C PHE A 12 -1.45 11.38 -18.28
N LEU A 13 -0.68 12.09 -17.48
CA LEU A 13 -0.37 11.67 -16.10
C LEU A 13 -1.59 11.78 -15.18
N ASP A 14 -2.49 12.73 -15.43
CA ASP A 14 -3.76 12.87 -14.70
C ASP A 14 -4.62 11.61 -14.89
N ASP A 15 -4.79 11.13 -16.13
CA ASP A 15 -5.52 9.89 -16.43
C ASP A 15 -4.77 8.67 -15.87
N PHE A 16 -3.46 8.58 -16.10
CA PHE A 16 -2.64 7.46 -15.64
C PHE A 16 -2.69 7.29 -14.11
N PHE A 17 -2.40 8.35 -13.34
CA PHE A 17 -2.38 8.23 -11.88
C PHE A 17 -3.78 8.11 -11.26
N SER A 18 -4.81 8.64 -11.92
CA SER A 18 -6.19 8.41 -11.51
C SER A 18 -6.60 6.94 -11.68
N ARG A 19 -6.11 6.24 -12.70
CA ARG A 19 -6.37 4.80 -12.90
C ARG A 19 -5.53 3.92 -11.98
N ILE A 20 -4.22 4.21 -11.90
CA ILE A 20 -3.28 3.44 -11.06
C ILE A 20 -3.71 3.44 -9.59
N THR A 21 -4.21 4.57 -9.08
CA THR A 21 -4.62 4.65 -7.68
C THR A 21 -5.74 3.66 -7.35
N HIS A 22 -6.67 3.43 -8.28
CA HIS A 22 -7.80 2.51 -8.07
C HIS A 22 -7.37 1.05 -7.88
N LEU A 23 -6.20 0.65 -8.38
CA LEU A 23 -5.65 -0.68 -8.10
C LEU A 23 -5.36 -0.88 -6.60
N GLY A 24 -5.10 0.23 -5.89
CA GLY A 24 -4.86 0.22 -4.44
C GLY A 24 -6.12 0.35 -3.59
N ASP A 25 -7.30 0.59 -4.18
CA ASP A 25 -8.55 0.74 -3.44
C ASP A 25 -8.86 -0.52 -2.63
N ALA A 26 -9.05 -0.37 -1.32
CA ALA A 26 -9.22 -1.47 -0.37
C ALA A 26 -8.15 -2.59 -0.46
N GLY A 27 -7.00 -2.32 -1.10
CA GLY A 27 -5.97 -3.33 -1.36
C GLY A 27 -6.36 -4.39 -2.40
N THR A 28 -7.35 -4.09 -3.27
CA THR A 28 -8.01 -5.07 -4.14
C THR A 28 -7.03 -5.85 -5.02
N ILE A 29 -6.10 -5.18 -5.71
CA ILE A 29 -5.13 -5.87 -6.57
C ILE A 29 -4.26 -6.85 -5.77
N TRP A 30 -3.88 -6.48 -4.56
CA TRP A 30 -3.04 -7.29 -3.69
C TRP A 30 -3.78 -8.50 -3.12
N ILE A 31 -5.06 -8.31 -2.74
CA ILE A 31 -5.93 -9.41 -2.32
C ILE A 31 -6.13 -10.39 -3.48
N LEU A 32 -6.36 -9.89 -4.69
CA LEU A 32 -6.49 -10.73 -5.87
C LEU A 32 -5.21 -11.56 -6.13
N ILE A 33 -4.05 -10.92 -6.09
CA ILE A 33 -2.76 -11.62 -6.21
C ILE A 33 -2.61 -12.68 -5.12
N ALA A 34 -2.89 -12.34 -3.86
CA ALA A 34 -2.79 -13.30 -2.76
C ALA A 34 -3.73 -14.49 -2.97
N VAL A 35 -4.97 -14.26 -3.38
CA VAL A 35 -5.95 -15.33 -3.67
C VAL A 35 -5.44 -16.23 -4.79
N ILE A 36 -4.92 -15.68 -5.89
CA ILE A 36 -4.31 -16.48 -6.99
C ILE A 36 -3.18 -17.36 -6.45
N LEU A 37 -2.32 -16.82 -5.57
CA LEU A 37 -1.22 -17.57 -4.97
C LEU A 37 -1.70 -18.73 -4.09
N LEU A 38 -2.90 -18.65 -3.47
CA LEU A 38 -3.47 -19.75 -2.68
C LEU A 38 -3.71 -21.02 -3.51
N PHE A 39 -4.02 -20.86 -4.80
CA PHE A 39 -4.25 -21.99 -5.71
C PHE A 39 -2.96 -22.62 -6.26
N THR A 40 -1.80 -21.99 -6.01
CA THR A 40 -0.51 -22.52 -6.43
C THR A 40 0.18 -23.27 -5.29
N LYS A 41 0.53 -24.54 -5.46
CA LYS A 41 1.20 -25.32 -4.39
C LYS A 41 2.47 -24.64 -3.88
N LYS A 42 3.27 -24.07 -4.80
CA LYS A 42 4.54 -23.41 -4.48
C LYS A 42 4.36 -22.14 -3.64
N TYR A 43 3.34 -21.33 -3.95
CA TYR A 43 3.20 -19.98 -3.37
C TYR A 43 2.04 -19.83 -2.38
N ARG A 44 1.33 -20.94 -2.04
CA ARG A 44 0.20 -20.89 -1.10
C ARG A 44 0.56 -20.25 0.23
N LYS A 45 1.73 -20.61 0.79
CA LYS A 45 2.21 -20.03 2.05
C LYS A 45 2.45 -18.53 1.93
N ALA A 46 2.94 -18.06 0.78
CA ALA A 46 3.09 -16.62 0.51
C ALA A 46 1.74 -15.91 0.47
N GLY A 47 0.74 -16.48 -0.22
CA GLY A 47 -0.61 -15.93 -0.27
C GLY A 47 -1.25 -15.80 1.11
N VAL A 48 -1.16 -16.85 1.94
CA VAL A 48 -1.67 -16.83 3.32
C VAL A 48 -0.96 -15.76 4.15
N GLY A 49 0.37 -15.76 4.15
CA GLY A 49 1.16 -14.79 4.91
C GLY A 49 0.88 -13.35 4.50
N MET A 50 0.75 -13.10 3.21
CA MET A 50 0.40 -11.79 2.66
C MET A 50 -0.99 -11.32 3.12
N LEU A 51 -2.01 -12.19 3.09
CA LEU A 51 -3.37 -11.84 3.55
C LEU A 51 -3.39 -11.53 5.04
N ILE A 52 -2.71 -12.32 5.87
CA ILE A 52 -2.59 -12.07 7.32
C ILE A 52 -1.89 -10.73 7.57
N ALA A 53 -0.77 -10.47 6.90
CA ALA A 53 -0.03 -9.22 7.05
C ALA A 53 -0.84 -8.00 6.62
N MET A 54 -1.59 -8.10 5.51
CA MET A 54 -2.49 -7.04 5.04
C MET A 54 -3.63 -6.77 6.03
N LEU A 55 -4.22 -7.82 6.61
CA LEU A 55 -5.26 -7.68 7.62
C LEU A 55 -4.73 -6.96 8.86
N VAL A 56 -3.56 -7.35 9.36
CA VAL A 56 -2.89 -6.68 10.48
C VAL A 56 -2.59 -5.22 10.14
N THR A 57 -2.06 -4.95 8.94
CA THR A 57 -1.78 -3.59 8.45
C THR A 57 -3.04 -2.73 8.41
N TYR A 58 -4.15 -3.28 7.93
CA TYR A 58 -5.45 -2.60 7.88
C TYR A 58 -5.97 -2.28 9.29
N ILE A 59 -5.96 -3.24 10.21
CA ILE A 59 -6.43 -3.02 11.58
C ILE A 59 -5.59 -1.94 12.27
N LEU A 60 -4.26 -2.05 12.22
CA LEU A 60 -3.38 -1.07 12.84
C LEU A 60 -3.47 0.31 12.19
N GLY A 61 -3.47 0.35 10.85
CA GLY A 61 -3.48 1.61 10.10
C GLY A 61 -4.82 2.33 10.18
N ASP A 62 -5.88 1.65 9.76
CA ASP A 62 -7.18 2.29 9.56
C ASP A 62 -8.04 2.40 10.84
N HIS A 63 -7.95 1.43 11.74
CA HIS A 63 -8.77 1.40 12.95
C HIS A 63 -8.06 1.92 14.20
N ILE A 64 -6.72 1.91 14.25
CA ILE A 64 -5.97 2.36 15.43
C ILE A 64 -5.24 3.68 15.14
N ILE A 65 -4.28 3.70 14.20
CA ILE A 65 -3.40 4.85 14.01
C ILE A 65 -4.16 6.04 13.41
N LYS A 66 -5.01 5.83 12.39
CA LYS A 66 -5.76 6.94 11.77
C LYS A 66 -6.61 7.73 12.75
N PRO A 67 -7.49 7.10 13.57
CA PRO A 67 -8.28 7.85 14.54
C PRO A 67 -7.44 8.49 15.64
N LEU A 68 -6.34 7.85 16.07
CA LEU A 68 -5.45 8.42 17.10
C LEU A 68 -4.71 9.67 16.61
N VAL A 69 -4.25 9.69 15.36
CA VAL A 69 -3.52 10.83 14.80
C VAL A 69 -4.48 11.92 14.32
N GLY A 70 -5.63 11.57 13.78
CA GLY A 70 -6.68 12.50 13.36
C GLY A 70 -6.27 13.51 12.29
N ARG A 71 -5.20 13.25 11.52
CA ARG A 71 -4.62 14.22 10.57
C ARG A 71 -5.56 14.54 9.42
N ALA A 72 -5.87 15.83 9.22
CA ALA A 72 -6.60 16.28 8.05
C ALA A 72 -5.79 16.12 6.76
N ARG A 73 -6.47 15.99 5.62
CA ARG A 73 -5.83 15.77 4.32
C ARG A 73 -5.35 17.07 3.68
N PRO A 74 -4.34 17.04 2.77
CA PRO A 74 -3.81 18.25 2.15
C PRO A 74 -4.86 19.10 1.46
N PHE A 75 -5.80 18.50 0.76
CA PHE A 75 -6.85 19.19 0.00
C PHE A 75 -7.86 19.94 0.89
N THR A 76 -7.92 19.67 2.20
CA THR A 76 -8.80 20.42 3.11
C THR A 76 -8.29 21.86 3.38
N TYR A 77 -7.01 22.11 3.11
CA TYR A 77 -6.36 23.41 3.32
C TYR A 77 -6.09 24.20 2.04
N ARG A 78 -6.45 23.64 0.90
CA ARG A 78 -6.25 24.25 -0.42
C ARG A 78 -7.46 24.02 -1.31
N ASP A 79 -7.90 25.04 -2.00
CA ASP A 79 -8.93 24.91 -3.04
C ASP A 79 -8.28 24.30 -4.30
N ILE A 80 -8.30 22.96 -4.37
CA ILE A 80 -7.74 22.19 -5.48
C ILE A 80 -8.82 21.27 -6.03
N LYS A 81 -9.04 21.36 -7.35
CA LYS A 81 -9.90 20.39 -8.06
C LYS A 81 -9.24 19.01 -8.04
N LEU A 82 -9.77 18.10 -7.22
CA LEU A 82 -9.30 16.72 -7.18
C LEU A 82 -9.66 15.97 -8.46
N LEU A 83 -8.80 15.05 -8.88
CA LEU A 83 -9.01 14.16 -10.01
C LEU A 83 -9.79 12.89 -9.66
N ILE A 84 -9.98 12.63 -8.37
CA ILE A 84 -10.74 11.49 -7.84
C ILE A 84 -11.70 11.99 -6.76
N PRO A 85 -12.76 11.23 -6.43
CA PRO A 85 -13.60 11.56 -5.30
C PRO A 85 -12.79 11.73 -4.01
N PRO A 86 -13.10 12.73 -3.17
CA PRO A 86 -12.36 12.98 -1.95
C PRO A 86 -12.41 11.76 -1.03
N PRO A 87 -11.24 11.16 -0.69
CA PRO A 87 -11.22 10.02 0.22
C PRO A 87 -11.56 10.43 1.65
N GLY A 88 -11.96 9.45 2.46
CA GLY A 88 -12.44 9.65 3.83
C GLY A 88 -11.49 10.41 4.77
N ARG A 89 -11.96 10.66 6.00
CA ARG A 89 -11.53 11.74 6.93
C ARG A 89 -10.03 11.88 7.17
N TYR A 90 -9.31 10.83 7.54
CA TYR A 90 -7.94 10.96 8.06
C TYR A 90 -6.87 10.62 7.02
N SER A 91 -5.76 11.35 7.11
CA SER A 91 -4.66 11.26 6.15
C SER A 91 -3.57 10.27 6.55
N PHE A 92 -3.14 10.26 7.82
CA PHE A 92 -2.00 9.48 8.28
C PHE A 92 -2.41 8.18 8.97
N PRO A 93 -1.79 7.05 8.64
CA PRO A 93 -0.91 6.82 7.51
C PRO A 93 -1.70 6.58 6.20
N SER A 94 -1.02 6.61 5.05
CA SER A 94 -1.62 6.27 3.76
C SER A 94 -1.95 4.78 3.67
N GLY A 95 -3.25 4.43 3.63
CA GLY A 95 -3.70 3.04 3.55
C GLY A 95 -3.31 2.36 2.23
N HIS A 96 -3.42 3.05 1.09
CA HIS A 96 -2.96 2.56 -0.21
C HIS A 96 -1.48 2.20 -0.19
N THR A 97 -0.66 3.06 0.39
CA THR A 97 0.78 2.82 0.52
C THR A 97 1.07 1.67 1.48
N ALA A 98 0.39 1.63 2.63
CA ALA A 98 0.61 0.60 3.63
C ALA A 98 0.26 -0.80 3.10
N SER A 99 -0.91 -0.96 2.46
CA SER A 99 -1.30 -2.24 1.84
C SER A 99 -0.36 -2.65 0.72
N SER A 100 0.06 -1.69 -0.13
CA SER A 100 0.93 -1.96 -1.27
C SER A 100 2.33 -2.38 -0.84
N PHE A 101 2.94 -1.68 0.11
CA PHE A 101 4.27 -2.06 0.62
C PHE A 101 4.21 -3.33 1.48
N CYS A 102 3.13 -3.54 2.23
CA CYS A 102 2.91 -4.81 2.94
C CYS A 102 2.91 -5.98 1.97
N ALA A 103 2.16 -5.88 0.88
CA ALA A 103 2.08 -6.91 -0.15
C ALA A 103 3.43 -7.13 -0.86
N ALA A 104 4.07 -6.04 -1.30
CA ALA A 104 5.35 -6.11 -2.02
C ALA A 104 6.46 -6.74 -1.15
N VAL A 105 6.58 -6.32 0.12
CA VAL A 105 7.54 -6.91 1.08
C VAL A 105 7.20 -8.37 1.35
N SER A 106 5.92 -8.71 1.57
CA SER A 106 5.51 -10.12 1.75
C SER A 106 5.96 -10.97 0.57
N LEU A 107 5.66 -10.57 -0.66
CA LEU A 107 6.08 -11.29 -1.86
C LEU A 107 7.60 -11.41 -1.97
N PHE A 108 8.32 -10.33 -1.69
CA PHE A 108 9.78 -10.30 -1.77
C PHE A 108 10.47 -11.26 -0.79
N LEU A 109 9.91 -11.40 0.40
CA LEU A 109 10.43 -12.32 1.42
C LEU A 109 10.26 -13.80 1.04
N TYR A 110 9.27 -14.10 0.20
CA TYR A 110 9.05 -15.47 -0.31
C TYR A 110 9.75 -15.73 -1.65
N ASP A 111 9.71 -14.78 -2.57
CA ASP A 111 10.35 -14.89 -3.89
C ASP A 111 10.66 -13.48 -4.44
N LYS A 112 11.94 -13.17 -4.58
CA LYS A 112 12.41 -11.87 -5.09
C LYS A 112 11.89 -11.56 -6.49
N LYS A 113 11.66 -12.61 -7.33
CA LYS A 113 11.12 -12.42 -8.69
C LYS A 113 9.68 -11.91 -8.69
N LEU A 114 8.89 -12.26 -7.66
CA LEU A 114 7.55 -11.72 -7.46
C LEU A 114 7.58 -10.35 -6.76
N GLY A 115 8.50 -10.19 -5.80
CA GLY A 115 8.60 -8.97 -5.00
C GLY A 115 9.07 -7.74 -5.79
N ILE A 116 10.05 -7.90 -6.71
CA ILE A 116 10.58 -6.77 -7.47
C ILE A 116 9.49 -6.05 -8.29
N PRO A 117 8.70 -6.71 -9.16
CA PRO A 117 7.62 -6.04 -9.87
C PRO A 117 6.52 -5.52 -8.93
N ALA A 118 6.27 -6.20 -7.80
CA ALA A 118 5.33 -5.71 -6.79
C ALA A 118 5.80 -4.40 -6.16
N PHE A 119 7.10 -4.21 -5.90
CA PHE A 119 7.64 -2.93 -5.43
C PHE A 119 7.46 -1.81 -6.45
N VAL A 120 7.62 -2.08 -7.74
CA VAL A 120 7.37 -1.08 -8.79
C VAL A 120 5.92 -0.61 -8.75
N LEU A 121 4.96 -1.56 -8.70
CA LEU A 121 3.54 -1.22 -8.61
C LEU A 121 3.21 -0.50 -7.30
N ALA A 122 3.77 -0.95 -6.17
CA ALA A 122 3.59 -0.31 -4.87
C ALA A 122 4.09 1.15 -4.87
N ALA A 123 5.25 1.40 -5.50
CA ALA A 123 5.80 2.75 -5.64
C ALA A 123 4.91 3.64 -6.53
N LEU A 124 4.37 3.12 -7.62
CA LEU A 124 3.43 3.85 -8.49
C LEU A 124 2.14 4.20 -7.74
N ILE A 125 1.56 3.24 -7.01
CA ILE A 125 0.36 3.49 -6.18
C ILE A 125 0.67 4.52 -5.09
N ALA A 126 1.81 4.40 -4.40
CA ALA A 126 2.21 5.35 -3.36
C ALA A 126 2.43 6.75 -3.91
N PHE A 127 3.11 6.89 -5.05
CA PHE A 127 3.31 8.17 -5.71
C PHE A 127 2.01 8.78 -6.21
N SER A 128 1.06 7.97 -6.70
CA SER A 128 -0.26 8.46 -7.12
C SER A 128 -0.97 9.23 -5.99
N ARG A 129 -0.75 8.87 -4.73
CA ARG A 129 -1.40 9.55 -3.58
C ARG A 129 -0.86 10.96 -3.36
N LEU A 130 0.41 11.21 -3.69
CA LEU A 130 1.03 12.54 -3.70
C LEU A 130 0.58 13.34 -4.92
N TYR A 131 0.57 12.70 -6.07
CA TYR A 131 0.15 13.29 -7.34
C TYR A 131 -1.30 13.80 -7.28
N LEU A 132 -2.19 13.00 -6.71
CA LEU A 132 -3.62 13.31 -6.55
C LEU A 132 -3.91 14.27 -5.38
N TYR A 133 -2.88 14.74 -4.67
CA TYR A 133 -2.98 15.70 -3.56
C TYR A 133 -3.82 15.22 -2.37
N VAL A 134 -3.89 13.92 -2.14
CA VAL A 134 -4.74 13.32 -1.09
C VAL A 134 -3.97 12.84 0.14
N HIS A 135 -2.63 12.82 0.07
CA HIS A 135 -1.72 12.49 1.18
C HIS A 135 -0.48 13.37 1.20
N TYR A 136 0.07 13.59 2.39
CA TYR A 136 1.39 14.21 2.55
C TYR A 136 2.50 13.18 2.32
N PRO A 137 3.74 13.62 1.97
CA PRO A 137 4.89 12.70 1.89
C PRO A 137 5.10 11.88 3.15
N THR A 138 4.89 12.47 4.34
CA THR A 138 4.99 11.78 5.62
C THR A 138 3.93 10.70 5.82
N ASP A 139 2.73 10.84 5.24
CA ASP A 139 1.70 9.80 5.28
C ASP A 139 2.11 8.59 4.44
N VAL A 140 2.76 8.85 3.30
CA VAL A 140 3.33 7.82 2.43
C VAL A 140 4.47 7.10 3.14
N LEU A 141 5.41 7.83 3.74
CA LEU A 141 6.50 7.23 4.52
C LEU A 141 5.97 6.41 5.71
N GLY A 142 4.98 6.92 6.43
CA GLY A 142 4.30 6.19 7.51
C GLY A 142 3.63 4.91 6.99
N GLY A 143 3.02 4.95 5.81
CA GLY A 143 2.45 3.78 5.15
C GLY A 143 3.50 2.74 4.77
N ILE A 144 4.63 3.18 4.18
CA ILE A 144 5.76 2.30 3.85
C ILE A 144 6.27 1.58 5.11
N LEU A 145 6.51 2.33 6.17
CA LEU A 145 7.01 1.79 7.43
C LEU A 145 6.03 0.77 8.03
N LEU A 146 4.76 1.15 8.16
CA LEU A 146 3.73 0.28 8.73
C LEU A 146 3.59 -1.02 7.93
N GLY A 147 3.43 -0.93 6.60
CA GLY A 147 3.29 -2.10 5.74
C GLY A 147 4.50 -3.02 5.80
N THR A 148 5.71 -2.45 5.79
CA THR A 148 6.97 -3.21 5.89
C THR A 148 7.09 -3.94 7.22
N VAL A 149 6.84 -3.24 8.34
CA VAL A 149 6.92 -3.85 9.69
C VAL A 149 5.92 -4.98 9.83
N CYS A 150 4.67 -4.78 9.41
CA CYS A 150 3.65 -5.84 9.48
C CYS A 150 4.04 -7.06 8.63
N ALA A 151 4.50 -6.86 7.39
CA ALA A 151 4.90 -7.95 6.50
C ALA A 151 6.07 -8.76 7.09
N VAL A 152 7.12 -8.08 7.55
CA VAL A 152 8.30 -8.73 8.16
C VAL A 152 7.90 -9.48 9.43
N THR A 153 7.12 -8.86 10.30
CA THR A 153 6.70 -9.49 11.56
C THR A 153 5.88 -10.76 11.30
N VAL A 154 4.89 -10.70 10.44
CA VAL A 154 4.06 -11.88 10.11
C VAL A 154 4.91 -12.97 9.46
N PHE A 155 5.80 -12.62 8.53
CA PHE A 155 6.71 -13.58 7.91
C PHE A 155 7.58 -14.30 8.94
N LEU A 156 8.20 -13.57 9.87
CA LEU A 156 9.05 -14.15 10.92
C LEU A 156 8.27 -15.05 11.87
N LEU A 157 7.06 -14.67 12.26
CA LEU A 157 6.19 -15.49 13.11
C LEU A 157 5.78 -16.79 12.42
N LEU A 158 5.39 -16.74 11.13
CA LEU A 158 5.03 -17.93 10.37
C LEU A 158 6.23 -18.84 10.14
N ARG A 159 7.42 -18.29 9.90
CA ARG A 159 8.65 -19.05 9.76
C ARG A 159 9.03 -19.77 11.06
N ARG A 160 8.96 -19.09 12.20
CA ARG A 160 9.27 -19.67 13.51
C ARG A 160 8.37 -20.87 13.84
N ASN A 161 7.10 -20.83 13.43
CA ASN A 161 6.13 -21.87 13.70
C ASN A 161 6.15 -23.02 12.65
N GLY A 162 7.18 -23.13 11.82
CA GLY A 162 7.33 -24.19 10.81
C GLY A 162 6.33 -24.12 9.64
N HIS A 163 5.59 -23.01 9.53
CA HIS A 163 4.60 -22.83 8.45
C HIS A 163 5.23 -22.31 7.15
N VAL A 164 6.48 -21.90 7.19
CA VAL A 164 7.21 -21.35 6.03
C VAL A 164 8.65 -21.85 6.02
N ASP A 165 9.01 -22.60 4.97
CA ASP A 165 10.40 -22.86 4.64
C ASP A 165 10.92 -21.68 3.83
N GLY A 166 11.74 -20.85 4.45
CA GLY A 166 12.34 -19.71 3.76
C GLY A 166 13.45 -20.19 2.82
N THR A 167 13.25 -20.01 1.53
CA THR A 167 14.37 -19.95 0.58
C THR A 167 14.81 -18.49 0.50
N VAL A 168 15.83 -18.12 1.25
CA VAL A 168 16.64 -16.94 0.98
C VAL A 168 17.70 -17.35 -0.04
#